data_57332c53119594a6050af4b07a364319
#
_entry.id   57332c53119594a6050af4b07a364319
#
_cell.length_a   1.000
_cell.length_b   1.000
_cell.length_c   1.000
_cell.angle_alpha   90.00
_cell.angle_beta   90.00
_cell.angle_gamma   90.00
#
_symmetry.space_group_name_H-M   'P 1'
#
loop_
_entity.id
_entity.type
_entity.pdbx_description
1 polymer ?
#
loop_
_entity_poly.entity_id
_entity_poly.type
_entity_poly.pdbx_seq_one_letter_code
_entity_poly.pdbx_strand_id
1 'polypeptide(L)'
;LSPQLDNADILAFLRELGLTRLQAECYLCLLTQGRSKASRLAKELGLIRPEVYRILSELVRKGLVTKFLANPARYEASNAEHGLQRLLMEFSHKARDLVTKYEEIRSLIENRTISAETPQSDFKLLPGRDRVTTSTLEMIDRAQSYFDVVYSKWGMARLTKKSSGLRALAAAHIRGVRIRIVTEIDKSNSKQISAVREYSQVRNADNISFYINICDGKEVAFGPKLTDIDSVGGAREADLWTNNNGFVTAFQGMFDSLWEAGTPYHSKAKM
;
A
#
# COMPACT_ATOMS: atom_id res chain seq x y z
N LEU A 1 -0.34 7.93 28.07
CA LEU A 1 -1.56 8.68 27.78
C LEU A 1 -2.07 8.20 26.44
N SER A 2 -3.10 7.36 26.44
CA SER A 2 -3.79 6.95 25.22
C SER A 2 -4.46 8.20 24.61
N PRO A 3 -4.38 8.43 23.28
CA PRO A 3 -5.13 9.53 22.66
C PRO A 3 -6.61 9.33 22.99
N GLN A 4 -7.27 10.36 23.50
CA GLN A 4 -8.73 10.38 23.63
C GLN A 4 -9.30 10.40 22.22
N LEU A 5 -9.81 9.25 21.77
CA LEU A 5 -10.59 9.15 20.54
C LEU A 5 -11.86 9.98 20.71
N ASP A 6 -12.06 10.94 19.82
CA ASP A 6 -13.27 11.74 19.80
C ASP A 6 -14.40 11.04 19.02
N ASN A 7 -15.60 11.62 19.03
CA ASN A 7 -16.74 11.09 18.29
C ASN A 7 -16.48 11.04 16.76
N ALA A 8 -15.65 11.92 16.23
CA ALA A 8 -15.31 11.96 14.81
C ALA A 8 -14.43 10.75 14.43
N ASP A 9 -13.46 10.38 15.28
CA ASP A 9 -12.63 9.21 15.09
C ASP A 9 -13.46 7.91 15.09
N ILE A 10 -14.43 7.82 16.04
CA ILE A 10 -15.33 6.67 16.14
C ILE A 10 -16.19 6.55 14.87
N LEU A 11 -16.76 7.66 14.40
CA LEU A 11 -17.57 7.70 13.19
C LEU A 11 -16.75 7.34 11.95
N ALA A 12 -15.51 7.81 11.84
CA ALA A 12 -14.59 7.48 10.77
C ALA A 12 -14.32 5.97 10.76
N PHE A 13 -13.97 5.38 11.90
CA PHE A 13 -13.72 3.95 12.05
C PHE A 13 -14.94 3.08 11.69
N LEU A 14 -16.14 3.44 12.16
CA LEU A 14 -17.38 2.74 11.82
C LEU A 14 -17.67 2.75 10.30
N ARG A 15 -17.32 3.84 9.63
CA ARG A 15 -17.46 3.97 8.17
C ARG A 15 -16.44 3.10 7.42
N GLU A 16 -15.22 3.03 7.90
CA GLU A 16 -14.20 2.09 7.36
C GLU A 16 -14.66 0.63 7.47
N LEU A 17 -15.37 0.28 8.55
CA LEU A 17 -15.98 -1.04 8.74
C LEU A 17 -17.26 -1.26 7.90
N GLY A 18 -17.62 -0.33 7.02
CA GLY A 18 -18.69 -0.48 6.03
C GLY A 18 -20.06 -0.01 6.47
N LEU A 19 -20.16 0.83 7.51
CA LEU A 19 -21.40 1.56 7.79
C LEU A 19 -21.49 2.82 6.92
N THR A 20 -22.70 3.16 6.49
CA THR A 20 -22.94 4.48 5.90
C THR A 20 -22.82 5.55 6.99
N ARG A 21 -22.63 6.80 6.59
CA ARG A 21 -22.57 7.92 7.53
C ARG A 21 -23.75 7.94 8.49
N LEU A 22 -24.97 7.85 7.97
CA LEU A 22 -26.18 7.90 8.78
C LEU A 22 -26.34 6.66 9.68
N GLN A 23 -25.89 5.48 9.24
CA GLN A 23 -25.86 4.29 10.09
C GLN A 23 -24.89 4.45 11.25
N ALA A 24 -23.70 4.99 11.01
CA ALA A 24 -22.69 5.22 12.04
C ALA A 24 -23.19 6.26 13.06
N GLU A 25 -23.75 7.38 12.61
CA GLU A 25 -24.33 8.42 13.46
C GLU A 25 -25.49 7.86 14.33
N CYS A 26 -26.41 7.10 13.73
CA CYS A 26 -27.52 6.49 14.43
C CYS A 26 -27.06 5.45 15.47
N TYR A 27 -26.07 4.63 15.13
CA TYR A 27 -25.49 3.64 16.05
C TYR A 27 -24.79 4.31 17.22
N LEU A 28 -23.96 5.32 16.96
CA LEU A 28 -23.27 6.09 18.00
C LEU A 28 -24.26 6.79 18.94
N CYS A 29 -25.33 7.37 18.39
CA CYS A 29 -26.40 7.98 19.17
C CYS A 29 -27.05 6.97 20.13
N LEU A 30 -27.31 5.72 19.67
CA LEU A 30 -27.85 4.68 20.52
C LEU A 30 -26.87 4.16 21.57
N LEU A 31 -25.56 4.12 21.26
CA LEU A 31 -24.51 3.76 22.21
C LEU A 31 -24.41 4.76 23.35
N THR A 32 -24.53 6.06 23.04
CA THR A 32 -24.37 7.15 24.02
C THR A 32 -25.61 7.39 24.85
N GLN A 33 -26.80 7.22 24.27
CA GLN A 33 -28.07 7.57 24.90
C GLN A 33 -28.85 6.38 25.44
N GLY A 34 -28.42 5.18 25.06
CA GLY A 34 -29.13 3.95 25.41
C GLY A 34 -30.45 3.78 24.64
N ARG A 35 -31.36 3.01 25.23
CA ARG A 35 -32.64 2.61 24.61
C ARG A 35 -33.52 3.81 24.25
N SER A 36 -33.80 3.97 22.98
CA SER A 36 -34.52 5.13 22.42
C SER A 36 -35.65 4.74 21.46
N LYS A 37 -36.60 5.69 21.26
CA LYS A 37 -37.65 5.57 20.22
C LYS A 37 -37.13 6.14 18.90
N ALA A 38 -37.62 5.60 17.77
CA ALA A 38 -37.27 6.12 16.43
C ALA A 38 -37.59 7.62 16.26
N SER A 39 -38.68 8.11 16.89
CA SER A 39 -39.04 9.54 16.85
C SER A 39 -38.03 10.45 17.55
N ARG A 40 -37.38 9.98 18.61
CA ARG A 40 -36.32 10.74 19.31
C ARG A 40 -35.06 10.79 18.45
N LEU A 41 -34.64 9.66 17.91
CA LEU A 41 -33.50 9.58 17.00
C LEU A 41 -33.69 10.46 15.76
N ALA A 42 -34.90 10.49 15.20
CA ALA A 42 -35.25 11.35 14.07
C ALA A 42 -35.02 12.84 14.39
N LYS A 43 -35.44 13.27 15.58
CA LYS A 43 -35.24 14.67 16.02
C LYS A 43 -33.75 14.98 16.22
N GLU A 44 -33.00 14.09 16.85
CA GLU A 44 -31.57 14.30 17.16
C GLU A 44 -30.68 14.27 15.93
N LEU A 45 -30.98 13.41 14.97
CA LEU A 45 -30.23 13.27 13.73
C LEU A 45 -30.70 14.22 12.62
N GLY A 46 -31.79 14.99 12.85
CA GLY A 46 -32.36 15.87 11.84
C GLY A 46 -32.95 15.11 10.64
N LEU A 47 -33.41 13.87 10.84
CA LEU A 47 -33.92 12.98 9.80
C LEU A 47 -35.45 12.82 9.87
N ILE A 48 -36.06 12.47 8.76
CA ILE A 48 -37.48 12.09 8.73
C ILE A 48 -37.67 10.67 9.29
N ARG A 49 -38.80 10.41 9.95
CA ARG A 49 -39.10 9.10 10.58
C ARG A 49 -38.93 7.88 9.66
N PRO A 50 -39.43 7.89 8.42
CA PRO A 50 -39.29 6.74 7.52
C PRO A 50 -37.81 6.37 7.29
N GLU A 51 -36.93 7.35 7.15
CA GLU A 51 -35.50 7.14 6.96
C GLU A 51 -34.83 6.51 8.19
N VAL A 52 -35.18 6.99 9.38
CA VAL A 52 -34.69 6.41 10.64
C VAL A 52 -35.14 4.96 10.79
N TYR A 53 -36.38 4.64 10.44
CA TYR A 53 -36.85 3.25 10.46
C TYR A 53 -36.08 2.37 9.49
N ARG A 54 -35.74 2.85 8.30
CA ARG A 54 -34.91 2.12 7.32
C ARG A 54 -33.52 1.87 7.90
N ILE A 55 -32.86 2.88 8.44
CA ILE A 55 -31.54 2.78 9.07
C ILE A 55 -31.56 1.78 10.22
N LEU A 56 -32.53 1.89 11.14
CA LEU A 56 -32.69 0.99 12.27
C LEU A 56 -32.93 -0.45 11.84
N SER A 57 -33.72 -0.68 10.79
CA SER A 57 -33.96 -2.02 10.24
C SER A 57 -32.68 -2.64 9.69
N GLU A 58 -31.84 -1.85 9.03
CA GLU A 58 -30.53 -2.29 8.54
C GLU A 58 -29.55 -2.59 9.68
N LEU A 59 -29.50 -1.74 10.72
CA LEU A 59 -28.68 -1.97 11.91
C LEU A 59 -29.14 -3.20 12.71
N VAL A 60 -30.46 -3.45 12.79
CA VAL A 60 -31.02 -4.68 13.40
C VAL A 60 -30.60 -5.90 12.60
N ARG A 61 -30.71 -5.87 11.26
CA ARG A 61 -30.28 -6.95 10.39
C ARG A 61 -28.77 -7.25 10.53
N LYS A 62 -27.96 -6.22 10.71
CA LYS A 62 -26.53 -6.35 11.00
C LYS A 62 -26.23 -6.82 12.44
N GLY A 63 -27.27 -6.93 13.31
CA GLY A 63 -27.12 -7.33 14.72
C GLY A 63 -26.42 -6.27 15.59
N LEU A 64 -26.36 -5.02 15.14
CA LEU A 64 -25.79 -3.88 15.87
C LEU A 64 -26.81 -3.21 16.79
N VAL A 65 -28.11 -3.41 16.52
CA VAL A 65 -29.22 -2.82 17.28
C VAL A 65 -30.24 -3.89 17.57
N THR A 66 -30.76 -3.88 18.79
CA THR A 66 -31.87 -4.74 19.22
C THR A 66 -33.17 -3.93 19.20
N LYS A 67 -34.21 -4.49 18.57
CA LYS A 67 -35.55 -3.91 18.59
C LYS A 67 -36.39 -4.57 19.68
N PHE A 68 -36.92 -3.75 20.56
CA PHE A 68 -37.85 -4.17 21.61
C PHE A 68 -39.29 -3.92 21.17
N LEU A 69 -40.11 -4.98 21.24
CA LEU A 69 -41.55 -4.91 20.93
C LEU A 69 -42.25 -4.17 22.07
N ALA A 70 -42.52 -2.90 21.84
CA ALA A 70 -43.28 -2.01 22.71
C ALA A 70 -44.14 -1.10 21.83
N ASN A 71 -45.11 -0.43 22.42
CA ASN A 71 -45.93 0.57 21.70
C ASN A 71 -45.67 1.98 22.26
N PRO A 72 -44.88 2.82 21.59
CA PRO A 72 -44.09 2.60 20.36
C PRO A 72 -42.85 1.75 20.60
N ALA A 73 -42.34 1.09 19.53
CA ALA A 73 -41.13 0.28 19.56
C ALA A 73 -39.93 1.06 20.03
N ARG A 74 -39.03 0.40 20.74
CA ARG A 74 -37.75 0.96 21.24
C ARG A 74 -36.58 0.22 20.63
N TYR A 75 -35.45 0.90 20.49
CA TYR A 75 -34.21 0.40 19.90
C TYR A 75 -33.06 0.67 20.86
N GLU A 76 -32.15 -0.26 20.95
CA GLU A 76 -30.97 -0.19 21.81
C GLU A 76 -29.75 -0.72 21.05
N ALA A 77 -28.62 -0.07 21.14
CA ALA A 77 -27.39 -0.59 20.59
C ALA A 77 -27.01 -1.89 21.32
N SER A 78 -26.60 -2.89 20.57
CA SER A 78 -25.96 -4.08 21.12
C SER A 78 -24.67 -3.67 21.86
N ASN A 79 -24.15 -4.54 22.75
CA ASN A 79 -22.87 -4.28 23.39
C ASN A 79 -21.82 -3.82 22.37
N ALA A 80 -21.16 -2.68 22.65
CA ALA A 80 -20.24 -2.05 21.73
C ALA A 80 -19.11 -2.97 21.27
N GLU A 81 -18.54 -3.74 22.21
CA GLU A 81 -17.47 -4.69 21.91
C GLU A 81 -17.95 -5.77 20.93
N HIS A 82 -19.08 -6.40 21.19
CA HIS A 82 -19.66 -7.43 20.32
C HIS A 82 -20.06 -6.84 18.95
N GLY A 83 -20.61 -5.62 18.94
CA GLY A 83 -20.98 -4.94 17.71
C GLY A 83 -19.78 -4.63 16.81
N LEU A 84 -18.71 -4.11 17.39
CA LEU A 84 -17.47 -3.80 16.68
C LEU A 84 -16.76 -5.07 16.18
N GLN A 85 -16.67 -6.11 17.02
CA GLN A 85 -16.11 -7.40 16.62
C GLN A 85 -16.88 -8.00 15.43
N ARG A 86 -18.21 -7.92 15.46
CA ARG A 86 -19.04 -8.41 14.36
C ARG A 86 -18.80 -7.66 13.04
N LEU A 87 -18.71 -6.32 13.09
CA LEU A 87 -18.37 -5.51 11.92
C LEU A 87 -16.98 -5.86 11.37
N LEU A 88 -16.01 -6.04 12.25
CA LEU A 88 -14.65 -6.41 11.87
C LEU A 88 -14.61 -7.80 11.21
N MET A 89 -15.38 -8.76 11.73
CA MET A 89 -15.52 -10.10 11.13
C MET A 89 -16.17 -10.01 9.74
N GLU A 90 -17.28 -9.27 9.58
CA GLU A 90 -17.92 -9.05 8.29
C GLU A 90 -16.95 -8.44 7.26
N PHE A 91 -16.21 -7.42 7.68
CA PHE A 91 -15.20 -6.78 6.83
C PHE A 91 -14.09 -7.75 6.43
N SER A 92 -13.58 -8.55 7.38
CA SER A 92 -12.53 -9.55 7.13
C SER A 92 -13.01 -10.68 6.21
N HIS A 93 -14.27 -11.11 6.32
CA HIS A 93 -14.88 -12.06 5.40
C HIS A 93 -14.96 -11.49 3.98
N LYS A 94 -15.49 -10.29 3.86
CA LYS A 94 -15.60 -9.62 2.56
C LYS A 94 -14.26 -9.41 1.89
N ALA A 95 -13.22 -9.07 2.67
CA ALA A 95 -11.87 -8.94 2.14
C ALA A 95 -11.32 -10.29 1.62
N ARG A 96 -11.55 -11.39 2.35
CA ARG A 96 -11.16 -12.74 1.91
C ARG A 96 -11.91 -13.17 0.64
N ASP A 97 -13.21 -12.94 0.57
CA ASP A 97 -14.00 -13.25 -0.61
C ASP A 97 -13.52 -12.48 -1.85
N LEU A 98 -13.13 -11.22 -1.66
CA LEU A 98 -12.55 -10.42 -2.74
C LEU A 98 -11.19 -10.95 -3.20
N VAL A 99 -10.34 -11.44 -2.29
CA VAL A 99 -9.07 -12.08 -2.63
C VAL A 99 -9.31 -13.37 -3.45
N THR A 100 -10.27 -14.20 -3.04
CA THR A 100 -10.62 -15.42 -3.79
C THR A 100 -11.12 -15.08 -5.19
N LYS A 101 -12.03 -14.11 -5.31
CA LYS A 101 -12.52 -13.65 -6.61
C LYS A 101 -11.41 -13.04 -7.48
N TYR A 102 -10.46 -12.35 -6.87
CA TYR A 102 -9.32 -11.80 -7.60
C TYR A 102 -8.51 -12.92 -8.28
N GLU A 103 -8.20 -14.01 -7.56
CA GLU A 103 -7.45 -15.13 -8.14
C GLU A 103 -8.23 -15.82 -9.27
N GLU A 104 -9.55 -15.99 -9.14
CA GLU A 104 -10.41 -16.52 -10.19
C GLU A 104 -10.40 -15.62 -11.44
N ILE A 105 -10.60 -14.32 -11.25
CA ILE A 105 -10.61 -13.34 -12.35
C ILE A 105 -9.23 -13.21 -12.99
N ARG A 106 -8.16 -13.23 -12.18
CA ARG A 106 -6.79 -13.20 -12.67
C ARG A 106 -6.52 -14.34 -13.63
N SER A 107 -6.86 -15.57 -13.24
CA SER A 107 -6.67 -16.76 -14.10
C SER A 107 -7.45 -16.67 -15.42
N LEU A 108 -8.69 -16.11 -15.36
CA LEU A 108 -9.49 -15.90 -16.55
C LEU A 108 -8.92 -14.82 -17.48
N ILE A 109 -8.34 -13.75 -16.93
CA ILE A 109 -7.69 -12.69 -17.70
C ILE A 109 -6.40 -13.21 -18.33
N GLU A 110 -5.55 -13.91 -17.56
CA GLU A 110 -4.30 -14.49 -18.06
C GLU A 110 -4.57 -15.46 -19.22
N ASN A 111 -5.61 -16.29 -19.14
CA ASN A 111 -6.04 -17.19 -20.20
C ASN A 111 -6.65 -16.50 -21.44
N ARG A 112 -7.11 -15.25 -21.29
CA ARG A 112 -7.68 -14.44 -22.40
C ARG A 112 -6.70 -13.43 -22.97
N THR A 113 -5.58 -13.18 -22.29
CA THR A 113 -4.54 -12.30 -22.81
C THR A 113 -3.86 -13.04 -23.97
N ILE A 114 -4.24 -12.67 -25.18
CA ILE A 114 -3.58 -13.12 -26.41
C ILE A 114 -2.09 -12.83 -26.22
N SER A 115 -1.26 -13.85 -26.41
CA SER A 115 0.20 -13.70 -26.45
C SER A 115 0.50 -12.54 -27.38
N ALA A 116 0.90 -11.42 -26.82
CA ALA A 116 1.29 -10.26 -27.61
C ALA A 116 2.44 -10.72 -28.51
N GLU A 117 2.27 -10.43 -29.78
CA GLU A 117 3.26 -10.61 -30.83
C GLU A 117 4.65 -10.16 -30.36
N THR A 118 5.69 -10.75 -30.96
CA THR A 118 7.13 -10.46 -30.85
C THR A 118 7.48 -9.22 -30.05
N PRO A 119 8.45 -9.26 -29.13
CA PRO A 119 8.72 -8.13 -28.24
C PRO A 119 9.13 -6.89 -29.03
N GLN A 120 8.15 -6.09 -29.40
CA GLN A 120 8.35 -4.76 -29.91
C GLN A 120 8.99 -3.95 -28.80
N SER A 121 10.02 -3.17 -29.12
CA SER A 121 10.66 -2.30 -28.15
C SER A 121 9.67 -1.26 -27.63
N ASP A 122 9.23 -1.43 -26.42
CA ASP A 122 8.25 -0.55 -25.79
C ASP A 122 8.94 0.53 -24.94
N PHE A 123 8.34 1.71 -24.95
CA PHE A 123 8.63 2.79 -24.02
C PHE A 123 7.34 3.14 -23.26
N LYS A 124 7.41 3.15 -21.94
CA LYS A 124 6.26 3.49 -21.09
C LYS A 124 6.61 4.64 -20.16
N LEU A 125 5.72 5.62 -20.10
CA LEU A 125 5.77 6.65 -19.08
C LEU A 125 5.08 6.12 -17.81
N LEU A 126 5.75 6.22 -16.67
CA LEU A 126 5.23 5.84 -15.37
C LEU A 126 4.89 7.12 -14.59
N PRO A 127 3.66 7.64 -14.69
CA PRO A 127 3.30 8.90 -14.06
C PRO A 127 2.98 8.69 -12.57
N GLY A 128 3.59 9.51 -11.73
CA GLY A 128 3.32 9.57 -10.31
C GLY A 128 4.02 8.50 -9.47
N ARG A 129 4.27 8.86 -8.22
CA ARG A 129 5.05 8.09 -7.25
C ARG A 129 4.56 6.64 -7.03
N ASP A 130 3.24 6.47 -6.94
CA ASP A 130 2.67 5.15 -6.67
C ASP A 130 2.89 4.20 -7.86
N ARG A 131 2.82 4.72 -9.08
CA ARG A 131 3.05 3.94 -10.30
C ARG A 131 4.51 3.51 -10.42
N VAL A 132 5.45 4.42 -10.13
CA VAL A 132 6.88 4.13 -10.07
C VAL A 132 7.19 3.06 -9.01
N THR A 133 6.64 3.21 -7.80
CA THR A 133 6.83 2.24 -6.72
C THR A 133 6.27 0.87 -7.11
N THR A 134 5.06 0.82 -7.66
CA THR A 134 4.43 -0.43 -8.10
C THR A 134 5.26 -1.10 -9.19
N SER A 135 5.69 -0.36 -10.21
CA SER A 135 6.54 -0.89 -11.29
C SER A 135 7.86 -1.45 -10.76
N THR A 136 8.50 -0.76 -9.81
CA THR A 136 9.72 -1.27 -9.17
C THR A 136 9.49 -2.60 -8.46
N LEU A 137 8.40 -2.73 -7.69
CA LEU A 137 8.06 -3.97 -6.98
C LEU A 137 7.74 -5.10 -7.97
N GLU A 138 7.03 -4.81 -9.04
CA GLU A 138 6.76 -5.77 -10.12
C GLU A 138 8.04 -6.24 -10.82
N MET A 139 9.02 -5.35 -11.06
CA MET A 139 10.33 -5.71 -11.62
C MET A 139 11.11 -6.64 -10.68
N ILE A 140 11.15 -6.34 -9.37
CA ILE A 140 11.79 -7.20 -8.37
C ILE A 140 11.11 -8.58 -8.33
N ASP A 141 9.79 -8.63 -8.42
CA ASP A 141 9.02 -9.87 -8.37
C ASP A 141 9.26 -10.77 -9.60
N ARG A 142 9.41 -10.14 -10.79
CA ARG A 142 9.72 -10.86 -12.05
C ARG A 142 11.17 -11.27 -12.18
N ALA A 143 12.09 -10.66 -11.45
CA ALA A 143 13.52 -10.94 -11.56
C ALA A 143 13.84 -12.42 -11.34
N GLN A 144 14.64 -13.00 -12.24
CA GLN A 144 15.05 -14.40 -12.24
C GLN A 144 16.55 -14.56 -12.00
N SER A 145 17.36 -13.62 -12.48
CA SER A 145 18.83 -13.73 -12.44
C SER A 145 19.44 -12.61 -11.61
N TYR A 146 19.08 -11.37 -11.93
CA TYR A 146 19.63 -10.22 -11.19
C TYR A 146 18.73 -8.99 -11.24
N PHE A 147 18.91 -8.14 -10.22
CA PHE A 147 18.27 -6.84 -10.10
C PHE A 147 19.30 -5.81 -9.65
N ASP A 148 19.66 -4.90 -10.55
CA ASP A 148 20.68 -3.88 -10.33
C ASP A 148 20.03 -2.50 -10.20
N VAL A 149 20.37 -1.74 -9.16
CA VAL A 149 19.74 -0.45 -8.90
C VAL A 149 20.72 0.66 -8.54
N VAL A 150 20.43 1.86 -9.03
CA VAL A 150 21.07 3.10 -8.58
C VAL A 150 20.02 3.98 -7.94
N TYR A 151 20.20 4.34 -6.69
CA TYR A 151 19.27 5.20 -5.94
C TYR A 151 20.01 6.33 -5.21
N SER A 152 19.36 7.50 -5.14
CA SER A 152 19.72 8.47 -4.11
C SER A 152 19.35 7.94 -2.73
N LYS A 153 19.83 8.56 -1.67
CA LYS A 153 19.44 8.22 -0.29
C LYS A 153 17.91 8.24 -0.07
N TRP A 154 17.20 9.12 -0.78
CA TRP A 154 15.73 9.21 -0.72
C TRP A 154 15.04 8.05 -1.43
N GLY A 155 15.61 7.57 -2.55
CA GLY A 155 15.11 6.36 -3.22
C GLY A 155 15.20 5.13 -2.32
N MET A 156 16.31 4.97 -1.59
CA MET A 156 16.45 3.91 -0.58
C MET A 156 15.45 4.03 0.55
N ALA A 157 15.24 5.24 1.05
CA ALA A 157 14.25 5.49 2.08
C ALA A 157 12.84 5.13 1.61
N ARG A 158 12.48 5.43 0.36
CA ARG A 158 11.19 5.05 -0.24
C ARG A 158 11.02 3.54 -0.38
N LEU A 159 12.01 2.85 -0.89
CA LEU A 159 11.98 1.40 -1.04
C LEU A 159 11.74 0.69 0.30
N THR A 160 12.26 1.25 1.39
CA THR A 160 12.21 0.64 2.73
C THR A 160 11.11 1.20 3.64
N LYS A 161 10.48 2.32 3.29
CA LYS A 161 9.44 2.98 4.13
C LYS A 161 8.24 2.07 4.40
N LYS A 162 7.81 1.31 3.38
CA LYS A 162 6.78 0.28 3.51
C LYS A 162 7.46 -1.09 3.56
N SER A 163 6.96 -2.00 4.38
CA SER A 163 7.48 -3.37 4.47
C SER A 163 7.45 -4.14 3.13
N SER A 164 6.69 -3.66 2.14
CA SER A 164 6.58 -4.27 0.81
C SER A 164 7.91 -4.34 0.06
N GLY A 165 8.72 -3.28 0.09
CA GLY A 165 10.02 -3.26 -0.61
C GLY A 165 11.02 -4.26 -0.03
N LEU A 166 11.18 -4.27 1.31
CA LEU A 166 12.06 -5.25 1.96
C LEU A 166 11.58 -6.69 1.75
N ARG A 167 10.26 -6.94 1.79
CA ARG A 167 9.71 -8.27 1.50
C ARG A 167 9.96 -8.70 0.06
N ALA A 168 9.84 -7.79 -0.90
CA ALA A 168 10.12 -8.07 -2.31
C ALA A 168 11.60 -8.44 -2.51
N LEU A 169 12.55 -7.69 -1.90
CA LEU A 169 13.97 -7.99 -1.95
C LEU A 169 14.29 -9.34 -1.29
N ALA A 170 13.72 -9.62 -0.11
CA ALA A 170 13.87 -10.90 0.58
C ALA A 170 13.37 -12.07 -0.28
N ALA A 171 12.18 -11.94 -0.86
CA ALA A 171 11.61 -12.96 -1.74
C ALA A 171 12.48 -13.19 -3.00
N ALA A 172 13.00 -12.13 -3.62
CA ALA A 172 13.91 -12.23 -4.74
C ALA A 172 15.23 -12.92 -4.34
N HIS A 173 15.80 -12.59 -3.19
CA HIS A 173 16.99 -13.22 -2.64
C HIS A 173 16.78 -14.73 -2.40
N ILE A 174 15.64 -15.12 -1.83
CA ILE A 174 15.27 -16.55 -1.62
C ILE A 174 15.17 -17.28 -2.97
N ARG A 175 14.72 -16.63 -4.04
CA ARG A 175 14.71 -17.20 -5.40
C ARG A 175 16.11 -17.31 -6.03
N GLY A 176 17.16 -16.82 -5.38
CA GLY A 176 18.54 -16.83 -5.88
C GLY A 176 18.88 -15.63 -6.78
N VAL A 177 18.04 -14.60 -6.82
CA VAL A 177 18.30 -13.38 -7.60
C VAL A 177 19.45 -12.59 -6.97
N ARG A 178 20.47 -12.27 -7.77
CA ARG A 178 21.56 -11.39 -7.35
C ARG A 178 21.07 -9.94 -7.33
N ILE A 179 21.18 -9.27 -6.18
CA ILE A 179 20.77 -7.88 -6.04
C ILE A 179 21.98 -7.01 -5.74
N ARG A 180 22.23 -6.00 -6.60
CA ARG A 180 23.29 -5.00 -6.41
C ARG A 180 22.69 -3.61 -6.31
N ILE A 181 23.12 -2.83 -5.32
CA ILE A 181 22.61 -1.49 -5.03
C ILE A 181 23.79 -0.51 -4.97
N VAL A 182 23.73 0.53 -5.82
CA VAL A 182 24.60 1.72 -5.70
C VAL A 182 23.77 2.86 -5.14
N THR A 183 24.20 3.47 -4.05
CA THR A 183 23.42 4.53 -3.40
C THR A 183 24.30 5.50 -2.61
N GLU A 184 23.80 6.72 -2.39
CA GLU A 184 24.40 7.66 -1.44
C GLU A 184 24.16 7.15 -0.02
N ILE A 185 25.22 7.00 0.78
CA ILE A 185 25.15 6.51 2.17
C ILE A 185 25.61 7.58 3.15
N ASP A 186 24.73 7.95 4.07
CA ASP A 186 25.04 8.85 5.19
C ASP A 186 24.41 8.35 6.50
N LYS A 187 24.55 9.15 7.57
CA LYS A 187 23.96 8.81 8.87
C LYS A 187 22.44 8.71 8.85
N SER A 188 21.78 9.43 7.94
CA SER A 188 20.30 9.50 7.88
C SER A 188 19.65 8.22 7.33
N ASN A 189 20.36 7.47 6.47
CA ASN A 189 19.84 6.25 5.84
C ASN A 189 20.56 4.95 6.29
N SER A 190 21.41 5.01 7.29
CA SER A 190 22.20 3.86 7.77
C SER A 190 21.36 2.65 8.19
N LYS A 191 20.19 2.89 8.81
CA LYS A 191 19.26 1.81 9.19
C LYS A 191 18.67 1.12 7.98
N GLN A 192 18.27 1.88 6.96
CA GLN A 192 17.74 1.37 5.69
C GLN A 192 18.79 0.54 4.96
N ILE A 193 20.02 1.03 4.90
CA ILE A 193 21.12 0.31 4.28
C ILE A 193 21.40 -1.01 5.01
N SER A 194 21.40 -1.01 6.33
CA SER A 194 21.57 -2.24 7.13
C SER A 194 20.48 -3.28 6.82
N ALA A 195 19.24 -2.84 6.66
CA ALA A 195 18.12 -3.75 6.35
C ALA A 195 18.20 -4.36 4.94
N VAL A 196 18.56 -3.58 3.92
CA VAL A 196 18.65 -4.10 2.55
C VAL A 196 19.87 -4.99 2.33
N ARG A 197 20.94 -4.80 3.10
CA ARG A 197 22.16 -5.63 3.01
C ARG A 197 21.96 -7.09 3.37
N GLU A 198 20.92 -7.44 4.06
CA GLU A 198 20.59 -8.84 4.34
C GLU A 198 20.28 -9.60 3.04
N TYR A 199 19.85 -8.88 1.99
CA TYR A 199 19.37 -9.45 0.73
C TYR A 199 20.16 -8.98 -0.49
N SER A 200 21.12 -8.06 -0.33
CA SER A 200 21.79 -7.39 -1.44
C SER A 200 23.24 -7.01 -1.15
N GLN A 201 24.01 -6.80 -2.21
CA GLN A 201 25.31 -6.15 -2.14
C GLN A 201 25.13 -4.64 -2.31
N VAL A 202 25.75 -3.84 -1.44
CA VAL A 202 25.60 -2.38 -1.45
C VAL A 202 26.94 -1.69 -1.58
N ARG A 203 27.00 -0.71 -2.49
CA ARG A 203 28.16 0.20 -2.62
C ARG A 203 27.72 1.65 -2.46
N ASN A 204 28.60 2.44 -1.83
CA ASN A 204 28.43 3.88 -1.72
C ASN A 204 28.96 4.58 -2.96
N ALA A 205 28.18 5.50 -3.51
CA ALA A 205 28.62 6.45 -4.52
C ALA A 205 28.01 7.82 -4.20
N ASP A 206 28.77 8.88 -4.45
CA ASP A 206 28.34 10.26 -4.21
C ASP A 206 27.72 10.89 -5.48
N ASN A 207 26.97 11.96 -5.29
CA ASN A 207 26.41 12.78 -6.37
C ASN A 207 25.50 12.03 -7.36
N ILE A 208 24.69 11.11 -6.87
CA ILE A 208 23.68 10.43 -7.70
C ILE A 208 22.60 11.43 -8.10
N SER A 209 22.48 11.70 -9.42
CA SER A 209 21.54 12.67 -10.00
C SER A 209 20.32 12.05 -10.68
N PHE A 210 20.24 10.70 -10.74
CA PHE A 210 19.18 9.92 -11.36
C PHE A 210 18.95 8.63 -10.57
N TYR A 211 17.93 7.89 -10.95
CA TYR A 211 17.78 6.53 -10.49
C TYR A 211 17.64 5.56 -11.67
N ILE A 212 18.05 4.32 -11.47
CA ILE A 212 17.93 3.23 -12.44
C ILE A 212 17.51 1.95 -11.71
N ASN A 213 16.60 1.20 -12.33
CA ASN A 213 16.27 -0.18 -11.98
C ASN A 213 16.48 -1.04 -13.23
N ILE A 214 17.35 -2.03 -13.18
CA ILE A 214 17.61 -2.96 -14.28
C ILE A 214 17.24 -4.37 -13.84
N CYS A 215 16.43 -5.06 -14.64
CA CYS A 215 15.98 -6.41 -14.36
C CYS A 215 16.44 -7.36 -15.46
N ASP A 216 17.28 -8.34 -15.09
CA ASP A 216 17.73 -9.46 -15.94
C ASP A 216 18.35 -9.07 -17.29
N GLY A 217 18.77 -7.80 -17.46
CA GLY A 217 19.22 -7.28 -18.76
C GLY A 217 18.12 -7.24 -19.83
N LYS A 218 16.87 -7.30 -19.43
CA LYS A 218 15.69 -7.33 -20.32
C LYS A 218 14.88 -6.05 -20.26
N GLU A 219 14.92 -5.33 -19.17
CA GLU A 219 14.16 -4.10 -18.97
C GLU A 219 14.88 -3.13 -18.04
N VAL A 220 14.62 -1.86 -18.23
CA VAL A 220 15.14 -0.77 -17.39
C VAL A 220 14.04 0.25 -17.11
N ALA A 221 13.95 0.66 -15.84
CA ALA A 221 13.19 1.84 -15.45
C ALA A 221 14.16 2.90 -14.89
N PHE A 222 13.99 4.14 -15.30
CA PHE A 222 14.89 5.23 -14.94
C PHE A 222 14.18 6.58 -14.88
N GLY A 223 14.76 7.49 -14.15
CA GLY A 223 14.20 8.83 -13.96
C GLY A 223 15.14 9.78 -13.24
N PRO A 224 14.70 11.02 -13.01
CA PRO A 224 15.50 12.00 -12.28
C PRO A 224 15.72 11.59 -10.84
N LYS A 225 16.70 12.22 -10.18
CA LYS A 225 16.99 12.01 -8.75
C LYS A 225 15.71 12.16 -7.92
N LEU A 226 15.38 11.12 -7.20
CA LEU A 226 14.32 11.18 -6.20
C LEU A 226 14.76 12.12 -5.07
N THR A 227 13.99 13.18 -4.86
CA THR A 227 14.18 14.12 -3.75
C THR A 227 13.25 13.74 -2.61
N ASP A 228 13.13 14.46 -1.59
CA ASP A 228 12.44 14.22 -0.34
C ASP A 228 11.27 13.20 -0.35
N ILE A 229 11.15 12.41 0.73
CA ILE A 229 10.11 11.37 0.91
C ILE A 229 8.71 11.97 1.01
N ASP A 230 8.58 13.16 1.58
CA ASP A 230 7.30 13.78 1.96
C ASP A 230 6.95 15.03 1.13
N SER A 231 7.73 15.36 0.09
CA SER A 231 7.42 16.50 -0.76
C SER A 231 6.08 16.34 -1.47
N VAL A 232 5.27 17.40 -1.43
CA VAL A 232 3.94 17.53 -2.06
C VAL A 232 3.97 17.32 -3.58
N GLY A 233 5.15 17.21 -4.18
CA GLY A 233 5.40 17.07 -5.62
C GLY A 233 5.27 15.66 -6.19
N GLY A 234 4.94 14.64 -5.39
CA GLY A 234 4.87 13.26 -5.86
C GLY A 234 3.94 12.96 -7.04
N ALA A 235 2.96 13.83 -7.27
CA ALA A 235 2.08 13.74 -8.43
C ALA A 235 2.76 14.18 -9.76
N ARG A 236 3.89 14.86 -9.70
CA ARG A 236 4.66 15.32 -10.87
C ARG A 236 5.86 14.42 -11.18
N GLU A 237 6.12 13.41 -10.38
CA GLU A 237 7.16 12.43 -10.67
C GLU A 237 6.70 11.60 -11.88
N ALA A 238 7.56 11.46 -12.85
CA ALA A 238 7.32 10.65 -14.02
C ALA A 238 8.63 9.98 -14.41
N ASP A 239 8.58 8.68 -14.55
CA ASP A 239 9.71 7.86 -14.90
C ASP A 239 9.49 7.20 -16.26
N LEU A 240 10.54 6.76 -16.87
CA LEU A 240 10.50 6.00 -18.11
C LEU A 240 10.85 4.54 -17.83
N TRP A 241 10.14 3.65 -18.49
CA TRP A 241 10.44 2.23 -18.55
C TRP A 241 10.59 1.81 -20.01
N THR A 242 11.54 0.92 -20.28
CA THR A 242 11.70 0.32 -21.60
C THR A 242 12.30 -1.09 -21.52
N ASN A 243 11.96 -1.93 -22.51
CA ASN A 243 12.60 -3.20 -22.80
C ASN A 243 13.48 -3.12 -24.07
N ASN A 244 13.76 -1.92 -24.58
CA ASN A 244 14.64 -1.74 -25.71
C ASN A 244 16.07 -2.16 -25.34
N ASN A 245 16.62 -3.15 -26.05
CA ASN A 245 17.92 -3.74 -25.74
C ASN A 245 19.07 -2.72 -25.78
N GLY A 246 19.03 -1.74 -26.67
CA GLY A 246 20.06 -0.67 -26.73
C GLY A 246 20.09 0.18 -25.48
N PHE A 247 18.91 0.59 -24.98
CA PHE A 247 18.81 1.33 -23.73
C PHE A 247 19.18 0.48 -22.51
N VAL A 248 18.70 -0.76 -22.45
CA VAL A 248 19.04 -1.68 -21.35
C VAL A 248 20.55 -1.89 -21.27
N THR A 249 21.22 -2.14 -22.41
CA THR A 249 22.69 -2.31 -22.46
C THR A 249 23.41 -1.03 -22.05
N ALA A 250 22.97 0.15 -22.51
CA ALA A 250 23.60 1.42 -22.15
C ALA A 250 23.48 1.69 -20.64
N PHE A 251 22.30 1.49 -20.05
CA PHE A 251 22.10 1.67 -18.62
C PHE A 251 22.85 0.62 -17.79
N GLN A 252 22.97 -0.61 -18.28
CA GLN A 252 23.80 -1.64 -17.63
C GLN A 252 25.28 -1.21 -17.58
N GLY A 253 25.84 -0.71 -18.68
CA GLY A 253 27.20 -0.19 -18.70
C GLY A 253 27.39 0.99 -17.74
N MET A 254 26.40 1.90 -17.66
CA MET A 254 26.41 3.00 -16.70
C MET A 254 26.38 2.48 -15.24
N PHE A 255 25.51 1.50 -14.95
CA PHE A 255 25.46 0.87 -13.63
C PHE A 255 26.79 0.19 -13.26
N ASP A 256 27.36 -0.59 -14.16
CA ASP A 256 28.62 -1.32 -13.92
C ASP A 256 29.78 -0.35 -13.66
N SER A 257 29.86 0.78 -14.39
CA SER A 257 30.83 1.84 -14.14
C SER A 257 30.67 2.45 -12.74
N LEU A 258 29.44 2.74 -12.32
CA LEU A 258 29.16 3.24 -10.98
C LEU A 258 29.44 2.18 -9.90
N TRP A 259 29.17 0.92 -10.21
CA TRP A 259 29.47 -0.20 -9.31
C TRP A 259 30.97 -0.33 -9.07
N GLU A 260 31.78 -0.30 -10.10
CA GLU A 260 33.25 -0.39 -10.00
C GLU A 260 33.85 0.79 -9.25
N ALA A 261 33.38 2.00 -9.53
CA ALA A 261 33.84 3.22 -8.85
C ALA A 261 33.35 3.30 -7.39
N GLY A 262 32.24 2.65 -7.07
CA GLY A 262 31.61 2.71 -5.74
C GLY A 262 32.39 1.97 -4.67
N THR A 263 32.37 2.51 -3.46
CA THR A 263 33.05 1.92 -2.28
C THR A 263 32.14 0.88 -1.63
N PRO A 264 32.61 -0.37 -1.43
CA PRO A 264 31.84 -1.38 -0.70
C PRO A 264 31.46 -0.89 0.71
N TYR A 265 30.18 -0.98 1.04
CA TYR A 265 29.73 -0.62 2.38
C TYR A 265 29.94 -1.76 3.36
N HIS A 266 30.89 -1.60 4.25
CA HIS A 266 31.12 -2.50 5.38
C HIS A 266 30.51 -1.87 6.64
N SER A 267 29.56 -2.54 7.30
CA SER A 267 29.10 -2.07 8.61
C SER A 267 30.31 -2.07 9.54
N LYS A 268 30.59 -0.94 10.20
CA LYS A 268 31.49 -0.99 11.35
C LYS A 268 30.88 -1.99 12.33
N ALA A 269 31.57 -3.08 12.59
CA ALA A 269 31.23 -3.99 13.67
C ALA A 269 31.02 -3.12 14.92
N LYS A 270 29.89 -3.34 15.62
CA LYS A 270 29.72 -2.76 16.95
C LYS A 270 30.87 -3.26 17.80
N MET A 271 31.83 -2.36 18.09
CA MET A 271 32.69 -2.51 19.26
C MET A 271 31.86 -2.27 20.51
#